data_4edc7ef0a5a4d2e7c8a76d9c2d7204a9
#
_entry.id   4edc7ef0a5a4d2e7c8a76d9c2d7204a9
#
_cell.length_a   1.000
_cell.length_b   1.000
_cell.length_c   1.000
_cell.angle_alpha   90.00
_cell.angle_beta   90.00
_cell.angle_gamma   90.00
#
_symmetry.space_group_name_H-M   'P 1'
#
loop_
_entity.id
_entity.type
_entity.pdbx_description
1 polymer ?
#
loop_
_entity_poly.entity_id
_entity_poly.type
_entity_poly.pdbx_seq_one_letter_code
_entity_poly.pdbx_strand_id
1 'polypeptide(L)'
;MYKRQLKVHAKDVLMDDSVDFDAIALATSGAVGSDLANMINEGAIMAVRAGRKAVSQADLFEAVEVVIAGKEKKDRILGKEEKRIVAYHEVGHALVTALQKDAEPVQKITIVPRTMGSLGYVMQVPEEEKYLMSKDEILTRITTLFGGRAAEQIVFNSITTGASNDIEQATSLARAMVTQYGMTDKFGMIGLESVQNKYLDGRTVLNCGDATEAEIDQEVMRILKECYAKAEELLRGDRDALDKLAEFLIKHETITGKEFMKIFRKVKGIEEPEGDLYDAIVIDVDGTLLDSDKQISEKTVETIVDAQKRGKKIAIASGRSIAGIRKNASQIQLEKFGGFVIAYNGTTVVNCKTGECIYNQMVPGEILEPVYKEAVKAEVSIAVYNDAEKELIAANGVTRYIDADARACDVAVRETDDFVKVVNFGFNKIMLSGEPDSMKNIEKHMREMFGDKVNVFRSDPHFVELLPKYVDKGVAVEKLMRYLDINREKVICVGDSINDMPMLRYAGMGVAMGNAQDKVKQAADYVTLSHNEDGVANVINKFMTPASKKKENEEAAQDSEDKKTVNIETQNAEAENREVENTEAQSTENKTVTLSKENAEDTDEEKF
;
A
#
# COMPACT_ATOMS: atom_id res chain seq x y z
N MET A 1 -6.57 -27.54 -0.30
CA MET A 1 -6.44 -28.54 0.80
C MET A 1 -6.05 -27.85 2.11
N TYR A 2 -4.98 -27.09 2.14
CA TYR A 2 -4.42 -26.39 3.31
C TYR A 2 -5.42 -25.43 3.98
N LYS A 3 -6.11 -24.58 3.23
CA LYS A 3 -7.16 -23.67 3.75
C LYS A 3 -8.21 -24.40 4.60
N ARG A 4 -8.66 -25.58 4.15
CA ARG A 4 -9.65 -26.38 4.89
C ARG A 4 -9.08 -26.92 6.21
N GLN A 5 -7.84 -27.36 6.20
CA GLN A 5 -7.14 -27.84 7.41
C GLN A 5 -6.89 -26.70 8.39
N LEU A 6 -6.41 -25.54 7.91
CA LEU A 6 -6.26 -24.33 8.74
C LEU A 6 -7.58 -23.95 9.42
N LYS A 7 -8.71 -23.93 8.69
CA LYS A 7 -10.03 -23.65 9.26
C LYS A 7 -10.47 -24.67 10.32
N VAL A 8 -10.10 -25.95 10.14
CA VAL A 8 -10.38 -27.00 11.13
C VAL A 8 -9.59 -26.75 12.42
N HIS A 9 -8.30 -26.44 12.32
CA HIS A 9 -7.44 -26.15 13.47
C HIS A 9 -7.79 -24.81 14.15
N ALA A 10 -8.33 -23.86 13.40
CA ALA A 10 -8.75 -22.54 13.89
C ALA A 10 -10.14 -22.54 14.55
N LYS A 11 -10.86 -23.67 14.58
CA LYS A 11 -12.27 -23.74 15.02
C LYS A 11 -12.51 -23.16 16.42
N ASP A 12 -11.59 -23.40 17.34
CA ASP A 12 -11.71 -22.98 18.73
C ASP A 12 -10.81 -21.78 19.08
N VAL A 13 -10.24 -21.13 18.07
CA VAL A 13 -9.37 -19.95 18.19
C VAL A 13 -10.08 -18.74 17.62
N LEU A 14 -10.19 -17.68 18.42
CA LEU A 14 -10.81 -16.45 17.96
C LEU A 14 -9.87 -15.74 16.97
N MET A 15 -10.30 -15.65 15.73
CA MET A 15 -9.62 -14.91 14.66
C MET A 15 -10.23 -13.53 14.52
N ASP A 16 -9.44 -12.53 14.25
CA ASP A 16 -9.98 -11.24 13.85
C ASP A 16 -10.34 -11.23 12.35
N ASP A 17 -10.99 -10.17 11.92
CA ASP A 17 -11.47 -10.04 10.54
C ASP A 17 -10.36 -9.85 9.51
N SER A 18 -9.11 -9.63 9.93
CA SER A 18 -7.96 -9.51 9.02
C SER A 18 -7.48 -10.85 8.48
N VAL A 19 -7.91 -11.99 9.09
CA VAL A 19 -7.36 -13.32 8.78
C VAL A 19 -7.84 -13.84 7.44
N ASP A 20 -6.88 -13.96 6.51
CA ASP A 20 -7.02 -14.59 5.21
C ASP A 20 -6.35 -15.95 5.18
N PHE A 21 -7.16 -17.01 5.28
CA PHE A 21 -6.67 -18.38 5.22
C PHE A 21 -6.16 -18.80 3.82
N ASP A 22 -6.50 -18.09 2.75
CA ASP A 22 -5.96 -18.36 1.42
C ASP A 22 -4.51 -17.90 1.33
N ALA A 23 -4.22 -16.70 1.80
CA ALA A 23 -2.86 -16.18 1.89
C ALA A 23 -1.96 -17.04 2.78
N ILE A 24 -2.48 -17.51 3.93
CA ILE A 24 -1.73 -18.42 4.81
C ILE A 24 -1.53 -19.80 4.15
N ALA A 25 -2.54 -20.32 3.44
CA ALA A 25 -2.44 -21.59 2.74
C ALA A 25 -1.38 -21.57 1.63
N LEU A 26 -1.26 -20.46 0.89
CA LEU A 26 -0.19 -20.25 -0.09
C LEU A 26 1.19 -20.21 0.58
N ALA A 27 1.32 -19.44 1.67
CA ALA A 27 2.59 -19.34 2.42
C ALA A 27 3.01 -20.65 3.11
N THR A 28 2.09 -21.62 3.23
CA THR A 28 2.32 -22.91 3.90
C THR A 28 2.26 -24.10 2.93
N SER A 29 2.46 -23.86 1.64
CA SER A 29 2.48 -24.90 0.64
C SER A 29 3.57 -25.94 0.97
N GLY A 30 3.22 -27.24 1.01
CA GLY A 30 4.11 -28.31 1.42
C GLY A 30 4.15 -28.64 2.92
N ALA A 31 3.52 -27.83 3.79
CA ALA A 31 3.44 -28.10 5.21
C ALA A 31 2.53 -29.30 5.52
N VAL A 32 2.87 -30.07 6.56
CA VAL A 32 2.02 -31.18 7.01
C VAL A 32 0.94 -30.68 7.99
N GLY A 33 -0.09 -31.51 8.23
CA GLY A 33 -1.23 -31.11 9.09
C GLY A 33 -0.83 -30.70 10.51
N SER A 34 0.21 -31.32 11.08
CA SER A 34 0.78 -30.94 12.39
C SER A 34 1.40 -29.53 12.39
N ASP A 35 2.04 -29.14 11.29
CA ASP A 35 2.66 -27.81 11.15
C ASP A 35 1.56 -26.75 11.09
N LEU A 36 0.49 -27.00 10.33
CA LEU A 36 -0.65 -26.09 10.25
C LEU A 36 -1.34 -25.91 11.62
N ALA A 37 -1.49 -27.00 12.39
CA ALA A 37 -2.00 -26.93 13.75
C ALA A 37 -1.08 -26.10 14.65
N ASN A 38 0.22 -26.29 14.55
CA ASN A 38 1.23 -25.55 15.32
C ASN A 38 1.24 -24.05 14.95
N MET A 39 1.09 -23.70 13.66
CA MET A 39 0.97 -22.30 13.20
C MET A 39 -0.22 -21.58 13.83
N ILE A 40 -1.39 -22.23 13.87
CA ILE A 40 -2.56 -21.66 14.53
C ILE A 40 -2.30 -21.45 16.02
N ASN A 41 -1.67 -22.42 16.69
CA ASN A 41 -1.35 -22.33 18.11
C ASN A 41 -0.31 -21.24 18.43
N GLU A 42 0.78 -21.15 17.64
CA GLU A 42 1.79 -20.07 17.80
C GLU A 42 1.17 -18.69 17.53
N GLY A 43 0.29 -18.54 16.51
CA GLY A 43 -0.44 -17.30 16.26
C GLY A 43 -1.31 -16.89 17.46
N ALA A 44 -2.01 -17.85 18.10
CA ALA A 44 -2.78 -17.60 19.31
C ALA A 44 -1.90 -17.14 20.48
N ILE A 45 -0.71 -17.76 20.66
CA ILE A 45 0.25 -17.36 21.69
C ILE A 45 0.75 -15.93 21.43
N MET A 46 1.01 -15.55 20.17
CA MET A 46 1.45 -14.20 19.81
C MET A 46 0.39 -13.15 20.09
N ALA A 47 -0.87 -13.43 19.74
CA ALA A 47 -1.99 -12.54 20.05
C ALA A 47 -2.10 -12.29 21.56
N VAL A 48 -2.03 -13.36 22.37
CA VAL A 48 -2.08 -13.26 23.84
C VAL A 48 -0.90 -12.47 24.39
N ARG A 49 0.32 -12.71 23.91
CA ARG A 49 1.51 -11.95 24.32
C ARG A 49 1.40 -10.47 23.99
N ALA A 50 0.73 -10.13 22.89
CA ALA A 50 0.43 -8.75 22.50
C ALA A 50 -0.80 -8.16 23.23
N GLY A 51 -1.38 -8.87 24.21
CA GLY A 51 -2.55 -8.43 24.98
C GLY A 51 -3.86 -8.47 24.19
N ARG A 52 -3.91 -9.16 23.05
CA ARG A 52 -5.10 -9.29 22.20
C ARG A 52 -5.84 -10.59 22.47
N LYS A 53 -7.16 -10.57 22.27
CA LYS A 53 -8.04 -11.75 22.44
C LYS A 53 -8.24 -12.52 21.12
N ALA A 54 -7.96 -11.90 19.99
CA ALA A 54 -8.11 -12.48 18.67
C ALA A 54 -6.77 -12.50 17.92
N VAL A 55 -6.59 -13.52 17.11
CA VAL A 55 -5.42 -13.71 16.23
C VAL A 55 -5.61 -12.88 14.97
N SER A 56 -4.59 -12.10 14.61
CA SER A 56 -4.56 -11.31 13.38
C SER A 56 -3.81 -12.03 12.25
N GLN A 57 -3.97 -11.52 11.01
CA GLN A 57 -3.19 -11.98 9.87
C GLN A 57 -1.67 -11.90 10.12
N ALA A 58 -1.21 -10.81 10.77
CA ALA A 58 0.19 -10.64 11.10
C ALA A 58 0.73 -11.71 12.05
N ASP A 59 -0.08 -12.14 13.05
CA ASP A 59 0.31 -13.22 13.95
C ASP A 59 0.45 -14.55 13.22
N LEU A 60 -0.43 -14.83 12.26
CA LEU A 60 -0.36 -16.06 11.49
C LEU A 60 0.84 -16.07 10.55
N PHE A 61 1.18 -14.96 9.90
CA PHE A 61 2.40 -14.88 9.08
C PHE A 61 3.67 -15.05 9.94
N GLU A 62 3.74 -14.41 11.09
CA GLU A 62 4.86 -14.62 12.02
C GLU A 62 4.88 -16.06 12.56
N ALA A 63 3.73 -16.67 12.80
CA ALA A 63 3.63 -18.09 13.20
C ALA A 63 4.12 -19.03 12.08
N VAL A 64 3.83 -18.74 10.81
CA VAL A 64 4.39 -19.45 9.65
C VAL A 64 5.91 -19.39 9.69
N GLU A 65 6.49 -18.20 9.88
CA GLU A 65 7.93 -18.02 9.99
C GLU A 65 8.53 -18.80 11.17
N VAL A 66 7.86 -18.79 12.33
CA VAL A 66 8.31 -19.53 13.52
C VAL A 66 8.30 -21.02 13.31
N VAL A 67 7.31 -21.55 12.63
CA VAL A 67 7.21 -23.01 12.36
C VAL A 67 8.20 -23.44 11.29
N ILE A 68 8.42 -22.63 10.25
CA ILE A 68 9.34 -22.96 9.14
C ILE A 68 10.80 -22.70 9.49
N ALA A 69 11.13 -21.53 10.08
CA ALA A 69 12.50 -21.08 10.31
C ALA A 69 12.93 -21.06 11.79
N GLY A 70 11.96 -21.22 12.71
CA GLY A 70 12.18 -21.14 14.16
C GLY A 70 11.99 -19.73 14.74
N LYS A 71 12.03 -19.62 16.06
CA LYS A 71 11.89 -18.33 16.77
C LYS A 71 13.13 -17.47 16.62
N GLU A 72 12.95 -16.16 16.63
CA GLU A 72 14.06 -15.21 16.63
C GLU A 72 14.97 -15.40 17.84
N LYS A 73 16.27 -15.45 17.60
CA LYS A 73 17.31 -15.46 18.65
C LYS A 73 17.73 -14.04 18.98
N LYS A 74 17.05 -13.39 19.91
CA LYS A 74 17.37 -12.02 20.35
C LYS A 74 18.70 -11.90 21.08
N ASP A 75 19.24 -13.02 21.57
CA ASP A 75 20.45 -13.05 22.41
C ASP A 75 21.73 -13.29 21.59
N ARG A 76 21.62 -13.59 20.29
CA ARG A 76 22.78 -13.81 19.42
C ARG A 76 23.08 -12.56 18.60
N ILE A 77 24.15 -11.86 18.98
CA ILE A 77 24.67 -10.73 18.21
C ILE A 77 25.70 -11.27 17.22
N LEU A 78 25.40 -11.20 15.91
CA LEU A 78 26.37 -11.51 14.87
C LEU A 78 27.53 -10.49 14.89
N GLY A 79 28.75 -10.96 14.71
CA GLY A 79 29.90 -10.09 14.48
C GLY A 79 29.70 -9.26 13.19
N LYS A 80 30.35 -8.09 13.11
CA LYS A 80 30.17 -7.19 11.95
C LYS A 80 30.47 -7.87 10.61
N GLU A 81 31.53 -8.66 10.54
CA GLU A 81 31.91 -9.41 9.33
C GLU A 81 30.92 -10.55 9.04
N GLU A 82 30.50 -11.29 10.07
CA GLU A 82 29.52 -12.36 9.92
C GLU A 82 28.17 -11.80 9.42
N LYS A 83 27.72 -10.68 10.01
CA LYS A 83 26.51 -9.96 9.57
C LYS A 83 26.60 -9.53 8.10
N ARG A 84 27.78 -9.07 7.69
CA ARG A 84 28.03 -8.67 6.30
C ARG A 84 27.97 -9.87 5.36
N ILE A 85 28.65 -10.97 5.71
CA ILE A 85 28.63 -12.20 4.90
C ILE A 85 27.19 -12.72 4.72
N VAL A 86 26.44 -12.83 5.83
CA VAL A 86 25.03 -13.28 5.79
C VAL A 86 24.16 -12.34 4.93
N ALA A 87 24.34 -11.02 5.04
CA ALA A 87 23.56 -10.08 4.23
C ALA A 87 23.81 -10.25 2.72
N TYR A 88 25.06 -10.41 2.31
CA TYR A 88 25.37 -10.66 0.90
C TYR A 88 24.88 -12.01 0.44
N HIS A 89 24.91 -13.03 1.29
CA HIS A 89 24.38 -14.37 1.02
C HIS A 89 22.87 -14.29 0.73
N GLU A 90 22.10 -13.73 1.64
CA GLU A 90 20.63 -13.63 1.50
C GLU A 90 20.23 -12.73 0.31
N VAL A 91 20.91 -11.59 0.13
CA VAL A 91 20.68 -10.74 -1.05
C VAL A 91 21.08 -11.46 -2.33
N GLY A 92 22.10 -12.30 -2.30
CA GLY A 92 22.48 -13.14 -3.43
C GLY A 92 21.33 -14.03 -3.92
N HIS A 93 20.67 -14.74 -2.99
CA HIS A 93 19.47 -15.53 -3.31
C HIS A 93 18.35 -14.67 -3.88
N ALA A 94 18.02 -13.57 -3.21
CA ALA A 94 16.93 -12.67 -3.62
C ALA A 94 17.19 -12.02 -4.99
N LEU A 95 18.43 -11.60 -5.26
CA LEU A 95 18.78 -10.94 -6.50
C LEU A 95 18.80 -11.92 -7.68
N VAL A 96 19.35 -13.14 -7.50
CA VAL A 96 19.27 -14.20 -8.50
C VAL A 96 17.81 -14.55 -8.81
N THR A 97 16.94 -14.58 -7.79
CA THR A 97 15.50 -14.74 -7.98
C THR A 97 14.91 -13.65 -8.86
N ALA A 98 15.15 -12.38 -8.53
CA ALA A 98 14.59 -11.23 -9.24
C ALA A 98 15.10 -11.07 -10.68
N LEU A 99 16.26 -11.62 -10.99
CA LEU A 99 16.86 -11.60 -12.33
C LEU A 99 16.40 -12.74 -13.23
N GLN A 100 15.65 -13.70 -12.70
CA GLN A 100 15.12 -14.84 -13.44
C GLN A 100 13.62 -14.69 -13.71
N LYS A 101 13.15 -15.14 -14.88
CA LYS A 101 11.78 -14.94 -15.35
C LYS A 101 10.76 -15.85 -14.63
N ASP A 102 11.15 -17.09 -14.33
CA ASP A 102 10.23 -18.11 -13.82
C ASP A 102 10.47 -18.39 -12.31
N ALA A 103 10.95 -17.39 -11.59
CA ALA A 103 11.22 -17.48 -10.16
C ALA A 103 10.04 -16.98 -9.33
N GLU A 104 9.85 -17.58 -8.15
CA GLU A 104 8.85 -17.15 -7.18
C GLU A 104 9.22 -15.78 -6.59
N PRO A 105 8.26 -14.84 -6.43
CA PRO A 105 8.57 -13.50 -5.94
C PRO A 105 9.11 -13.48 -4.51
N VAL A 106 10.09 -12.62 -4.27
CA VAL A 106 10.65 -12.38 -2.95
C VAL A 106 9.63 -11.62 -2.09
N GLN A 107 9.25 -12.18 -0.95
CA GLN A 107 8.32 -11.56 0.01
C GLN A 107 9.05 -10.85 1.14
N LYS A 108 10.15 -11.43 1.62
CA LYS A 108 10.90 -10.92 2.77
C LYS A 108 12.35 -11.43 2.72
N ILE A 109 13.28 -10.59 3.13
CA ILE A 109 14.69 -10.96 3.34
C ILE A 109 15.08 -10.54 4.75
N THR A 110 15.70 -11.43 5.51
CA THR A 110 16.14 -11.11 6.88
C THR A 110 17.48 -11.74 7.20
N ILE A 111 18.27 -11.04 8.03
CA ILE A 111 19.51 -11.53 8.60
C ILE A 111 19.42 -11.68 10.12
N VAL A 112 18.20 -11.76 10.65
CA VAL A 112 17.94 -12.03 12.06
C VAL A 112 18.02 -13.54 12.30
N PRO A 113 18.95 -14.02 13.16
CA PRO A 113 19.15 -15.44 13.40
C PRO A 113 17.93 -16.11 14.01
N ARG A 114 17.63 -17.35 13.56
CA ARG A 114 16.50 -18.17 14.03
C ARG A 114 16.95 -19.40 14.80
N THR A 115 16.05 -20.02 15.58
CA THR A 115 16.39 -21.15 16.47
C THR A 115 16.68 -22.44 15.72
N MET A 116 16.24 -22.62 14.49
CA MET A 116 16.53 -23.80 13.65
C MET A 116 17.90 -23.75 12.97
N GLY A 117 18.75 -22.78 13.33
CA GLY A 117 20.15 -22.71 12.86
C GLY A 117 20.38 -21.78 11.68
N SER A 118 19.34 -21.24 11.07
CA SER A 118 19.44 -20.22 10.03
C SER A 118 19.99 -18.90 10.62
N LEU A 119 20.98 -18.30 9.95
CA LEU A 119 21.52 -16.97 10.27
C LEU A 119 20.78 -15.85 9.56
N GLY A 120 20.11 -16.18 8.47
CA GLY A 120 19.22 -15.37 7.67
C GLY A 120 18.33 -16.26 6.81
N TYR A 121 17.40 -15.70 6.07
CA TYR A 121 16.65 -16.40 5.03
C TYR A 121 15.92 -15.43 4.09
N VAL A 122 15.64 -15.91 2.88
CA VAL A 122 14.75 -15.29 1.90
C VAL A 122 13.44 -16.04 1.89
N MET A 123 12.34 -15.33 2.16
CA MET A 123 11.00 -15.89 2.05
C MET A 123 10.47 -15.65 0.63
N GLN A 124 10.14 -16.72 -0.05
CA GLN A 124 9.48 -16.72 -1.36
C GLN A 124 8.08 -17.32 -1.17
N VAL A 125 7.08 -16.75 -1.79
CA VAL A 125 5.71 -17.26 -1.74
C VAL A 125 5.20 -17.35 -3.18
N PRO A 126 4.74 -18.53 -3.62
CA PRO A 126 4.15 -18.71 -4.94
C PRO A 126 2.92 -17.80 -5.12
N GLU A 127 2.72 -17.26 -6.31
CA GLU A 127 1.51 -16.49 -6.64
C GLU A 127 0.27 -17.38 -6.72
N GLU A 128 0.44 -18.65 -7.11
CA GLU A 128 -0.64 -19.65 -7.26
C GLU A 128 -0.23 -21.01 -6.70
N GLU A 129 -1.21 -21.84 -6.26
CA GLU A 129 -0.97 -23.25 -5.93
C GLU A 129 -0.54 -24.00 -7.21
N LYS A 130 0.72 -24.44 -7.27
CA LYS A 130 1.29 -25.14 -8.41
C LYS A 130 1.77 -26.55 -8.02
N TYR A 131 1.29 -27.54 -8.74
CA TYR A 131 1.59 -28.95 -8.46
C TYR A 131 2.60 -29.55 -9.45
N LEU A 132 2.85 -28.90 -10.58
CA LEU A 132 3.77 -29.36 -11.61
C LEU A 132 4.86 -28.32 -11.83
N MET A 133 6.10 -28.76 -11.86
CA MET A 133 7.26 -27.94 -12.20
C MET A 133 7.81 -28.35 -13.55
N SER A 134 8.09 -27.39 -14.40
CA SER A 134 8.81 -27.59 -15.65
C SER A 134 10.31 -27.78 -15.42
N LYS A 135 11.03 -28.24 -16.44
CA LYS A 135 12.50 -28.35 -16.41
C LYS A 135 13.14 -26.98 -16.11
N ASP A 136 12.67 -25.94 -16.75
CA ASP A 136 13.23 -24.59 -16.60
C ASP A 136 12.99 -24.02 -15.21
N GLU A 137 11.84 -24.29 -14.60
CA GLU A 137 11.55 -23.89 -13.22
C GLU A 137 12.45 -24.60 -12.21
N ILE A 138 12.74 -25.89 -12.41
CA ILE A 138 13.67 -26.61 -11.53
C ILE A 138 15.09 -26.04 -11.66
N LEU A 139 15.55 -25.76 -12.90
CA LEU A 139 16.86 -25.15 -13.12
C LEU A 139 16.94 -23.75 -12.53
N THR A 140 15.87 -22.95 -12.64
CA THR A 140 15.74 -21.63 -12.00
C THR A 140 15.87 -21.75 -10.48
N ARG A 141 15.20 -22.72 -9.87
CA ARG A 141 15.27 -22.96 -8.43
C ARG A 141 16.67 -23.39 -7.98
N ILE A 142 17.34 -24.29 -8.71
CA ILE A 142 18.73 -24.68 -8.44
C ILE A 142 19.67 -23.47 -8.56
N THR A 143 19.48 -22.64 -9.59
CA THR A 143 20.27 -21.41 -9.78
C THR A 143 20.08 -20.43 -8.62
N THR A 144 18.85 -20.27 -8.13
CA THR A 144 18.52 -19.44 -6.96
C THR A 144 19.21 -19.95 -5.70
N LEU A 145 19.21 -21.28 -5.45
CA LEU A 145 19.90 -21.89 -4.31
C LEU A 145 21.41 -21.61 -4.32
N PHE A 146 22.02 -21.41 -5.46
CA PHE A 146 23.43 -21.03 -5.56
C PHE A 146 23.70 -19.54 -5.41
N GLY A 147 22.65 -18.70 -5.36
CA GLY A 147 22.78 -17.23 -5.26
C GLY A 147 23.64 -16.78 -4.08
N GLY A 148 23.39 -17.33 -2.88
CA GLY A 148 24.14 -16.99 -1.67
C GLY A 148 25.62 -17.35 -1.79
N ARG A 149 25.93 -18.58 -2.22
CA ARG A 149 27.31 -19.05 -2.44
C ARG A 149 28.05 -18.21 -3.48
N ALA A 150 27.40 -17.90 -4.59
CA ALA A 150 27.97 -17.07 -5.66
C ALA A 150 28.26 -15.65 -5.17
N ALA A 151 27.36 -15.07 -4.37
CA ALA A 151 27.57 -13.75 -3.77
C ALA A 151 28.79 -13.73 -2.84
N GLU A 152 28.94 -14.72 -1.95
CA GLU A 152 30.13 -14.85 -1.10
C GLU A 152 31.42 -14.92 -1.93
N GLN A 153 31.46 -15.75 -2.96
CA GLN A 153 32.63 -15.89 -3.84
C GLN A 153 32.99 -14.60 -4.56
N ILE A 154 31.99 -13.89 -5.07
CA ILE A 154 32.18 -12.64 -5.84
C ILE A 154 32.67 -11.50 -4.93
N VAL A 155 32.12 -11.41 -3.70
CA VAL A 155 32.33 -10.26 -2.83
C VAL A 155 33.56 -10.44 -1.95
N PHE A 156 33.73 -11.62 -1.37
CA PHE A 156 34.76 -11.89 -0.36
C PHE A 156 35.91 -12.75 -0.88
N ASN A 157 35.79 -13.28 -2.11
CA ASN A 157 36.70 -14.29 -2.66
C ASN A 157 36.93 -15.47 -1.67
N SER A 158 35.90 -15.80 -0.94
CA SER A 158 35.86 -16.82 0.10
C SER A 158 34.51 -17.49 0.11
N ILE A 159 34.44 -18.66 0.72
CA ILE A 159 33.25 -19.49 0.80
C ILE A 159 33.10 -19.97 2.23
N THR A 160 31.87 -19.92 2.73
CA THR A 160 31.57 -20.34 4.09
C THR A 160 30.75 -21.62 4.13
N THR A 161 30.55 -22.16 5.32
CA THR A 161 29.66 -23.31 5.56
C THR A 161 28.19 -22.94 5.49
N GLY A 162 27.84 -21.65 5.36
CA GLY A 162 26.46 -21.16 5.31
C GLY A 162 25.62 -21.78 4.19
N ALA A 163 26.24 -22.04 3.02
CA ALA A 163 25.58 -22.61 1.86
C ALA A 163 25.38 -24.13 1.91
N SER A 164 25.64 -24.83 3.04
CA SER A 164 25.56 -26.30 3.10
C SER A 164 24.16 -26.84 2.77
N ASN A 165 23.12 -26.23 3.32
CA ASN A 165 21.74 -26.63 3.09
C ASN A 165 21.29 -26.35 1.65
N ASP A 166 21.73 -25.24 1.07
CA ASP A 166 21.42 -24.88 -0.32
C ASP A 166 22.03 -25.86 -1.31
N ILE A 167 23.28 -26.26 -1.04
CA ILE A 167 23.99 -27.27 -1.84
C ILE A 167 23.28 -28.62 -1.74
N GLU A 168 22.82 -29.03 -0.56
CA GLU A 168 22.09 -30.28 -0.36
C GLU A 168 20.76 -30.25 -1.12
N GLN A 169 19.99 -29.20 -1.02
CA GLN A 169 18.72 -29.02 -1.74
C GLN A 169 18.95 -28.99 -3.28
N ALA A 170 19.93 -28.21 -3.75
CA ALA A 170 20.28 -28.14 -5.17
C ALA A 170 20.66 -29.53 -5.72
N THR A 171 21.47 -30.28 -4.96
CA THR A 171 21.89 -31.64 -5.34
C THR A 171 20.70 -32.59 -5.41
N SER A 172 19.80 -32.54 -4.44
CA SER A 172 18.58 -33.36 -4.40
C SER A 172 17.68 -33.09 -5.61
N LEU A 173 17.45 -31.79 -5.94
CA LEU A 173 16.65 -31.40 -7.10
C LEU A 173 17.30 -31.84 -8.43
N ALA A 174 18.60 -31.63 -8.59
CA ALA A 174 19.33 -32.05 -9.79
C ALA A 174 19.29 -33.57 -9.96
N ARG A 175 19.45 -34.34 -8.87
CA ARG A 175 19.34 -35.78 -8.88
C ARG A 175 17.94 -36.24 -9.28
N ALA A 176 16.89 -35.66 -8.72
CA ALA A 176 15.50 -35.96 -9.06
C ALA A 176 15.19 -35.67 -10.54
N MET A 177 15.72 -34.58 -11.12
CA MET A 177 15.62 -34.28 -12.56
C MET A 177 16.15 -35.44 -13.41
N VAL A 178 17.30 -36.01 -13.02
CA VAL A 178 17.96 -37.09 -13.75
C VAL A 178 17.26 -38.41 -13.53
N THR A 179 16.99 -38.78 -12.26
CA THR A 179 16.61 -40.16 -11.89
C THR A 179 15.11 -40.39 -11.85
N GLN A 180 14.31 -39.38 -11.49
CA GLN A 180 12.88 -39.54 -11.25
C GLN A 180 12.01 -38.92 -12.36
N TYR A 181 12.40 -37.73 -12.86
CA TYR A 181 11.53 -36.95 -13.77
C TYR A 181 11.87 -37.14 -15.26
N GLY A 182 13.01 -37.79 -15.59
CA GLY A 182 13.43 -38.00 -16.97
C GLY A 182 13.61 -36.70 -17.77
N MET A 183 14.08 -35.62 -17.11
CA MET A 183 14.18 -34.27 -17.69
C MET A 183 15.54 -33.96 -18.31
N THR A 184 16.39 -34.99 -18.55
CA THR A 184 17.71 -34.80 -19.15
C THR A 184 17.79 -35.50 -20.51
N ASP A 185 18.54 -34.91 -21.43
CA ASP A 185 18.70 -35.48 -22.79
C ASP A 185 19.52 -36.79 -22.77
N LYS A 186 20.41 -36.94 -21.79
CA LYS A 186 21.30 -38.08 -21.67
C LYS A 186 20.57 -39.39 -21.35
N PHE A 187 19.60 -39.32 -20.41
CA PHE A 187 18.87 -40.51 -19.95
C PHE A 187 17.44 -40.59 -20.50
N GLY A 188 16.90 -39.46 -20.98
CA GLY A 188 15.56 -39.41 -21.53
C GLY A 188 14.47 -39.81 -20.53
N MET A 189 13.45 -40.53 -21.01
CA MET A 189 12.29 -40.94 -20.23
C MET A 189 12.48 -42.31 -19.54
N ILE A 190 13.58 -42.47 -18.82
CA ILE A 190 13.84 -43.69 -18.04
C ILE A 190 13.77 -43.39 -16.54
N GLY A 191 13.06 -44.21 -15.79
CA GLY A 191 13.02 -44.15 -14.33
C GLY A 191 14.21 -44.90 -13.74
N LEU A 192 15.21 -44.17 -13.28
CA LEU A 192 16.45 -44.72 -12.71
C LEU A 192 16.39 -44.89 -11.19
N GLU A 193 15.33 -44.39 -10.55
CA GLU A 193 15.13 -44.46 -9.12
C GLU A 193 13.67 -44.78 -8.79
N SER A 194 13.45 -45.59 -7.76
CA SER A 194 12.12 -45.89 -7.24
C SER A 194 12.07 -45.72 -5.74
N VAL A 195 10.91 -45.25 -5.23
CA VAL A 195 10.66 -45.09 -3.80
C VAL A 195 10.20 -46.43 -3.22
N GLN A 196 11.03 -47.05 -2.40
CA GLN A 196 10.65 -48.21 -1.60
C GLN A 196 9.97 -47.71 -0.32
N ASN A 197 8.81 -48.29 0.03
CA ASN A 197 8.07 -47.95 1.24
C ASN A 197 7.62 -46.50 1.34
N LYS A 198 6.87 -46.03 0.34
CA LYS A 198 6.29 -44.67 0.26
C LYS A 198 5.57 -44.18 1.54
N TYR A 199 5.15 -45.13 2.41
CA TYR A 199 4.40 -44.83 3.64
C TYR A 199 5.22 -44.95 4.94
N LEU A 200 6.46 -45.44 4.91
CA LEU A 200 7.29 -45.64 6.10
C LEU A 200 8.46 -44.65 6.17
N ASP A 201 9.42 -44.78 5.27
CA ASP A 201 10.67 -44.00 5.31
C ASP A 201 10.97 -43.21 4.02
N GLY A 202 10.17 -43.42 2.96
CA GLY A 202 10.37 -42.76 1.68
C GLY A 202 11.72 -43.05 1.02
N ARG A 203 12.40 -44.12 1.41
CA ARG A 203 13.74 -44.44 0.94
C ARG A 203 13.74 -44.69 -0.55
N THR A 204 14.62 -44.01 -1.26
CA THR A 204 14.83 -44.18 -2.69
C THR A 204 15.90 -45.24 -2.95
N VAL A 205 15.71 -46.03 -3.99
CA VAL A 205 16.67 -47.04 -4.45
C VAL A 205 16.91 -46.86 -5.93
N LEU A 206 18.17 -46.81 -6.31
CA LEU A 206 18.56 -46.77 -7.71
C LEU A 206 18.27 -48.13 -8.38
N ASN A 207 17.68 -48.08 -9.57
CA ASN A 207 17.33 -49.24 -10.39
C ASN A 207 18.27 -49.36 -11.61
N CYS A 208 19.56 -49.15 -11.40
CA CYS A 208 20.56 -49.18 -12.46
C CYS A 208 21.85 -49.82 -11.96
N GLY A 209 22.75 -50.19 -12.88
CA GLY A 209 24.06 -50.72 -12.54
C GLY A 209 25.08 -49.61 -12.27
N ASP A 210 26.21 -49.96 -11.64
CA ASP A 210 27.28 -49.06 -11.18
C ASP A 210 27.81 -48.11 -12.26
N ALA A 211 27.89 -48.57 -13.53
CA ALA A 211 28.31 -47.72 -14.64
C ALA A 211 27.32 -46.57 -14.91
N THR A 212 26.02 -46.89 -14.84
CA THR A 212 24.96 -45.88 -15.01
C THR A 212 24.90 -44.93 -13.81
N GLU A 213 25.15 -45.40 -12.58
CA GLU A 213 25.24 -44.58 -11.39
C GLU A 213 26.36 -43.53 -11.52
N ALA A 214 27.54 -43.93 -11.99
CA ALA A 214 28.64 -42.99 -12.25
C ALA A 214 28.28 -41.95 -13.32
N GLU A 215 27.50 -42.33 -14.32
CA GLU A 215 27.01 -41.38 -15.34
C GLU A 215 25.92 -40.42 -14.80
N ILE A 216 25.06 -40.89 -13.89
CA ILE A 216 24.10 -40.02 -13.16
C ILE A 216 24.84 -38.95 -12.38
N ASP A 217 25.87 -39.35 -11.60
CA ASP A 217 26.66 -38.41 -10.82
C ASP A 217 27.37 -37.37 -11.69
N GLN A 218 27.90 -37.77 -12.87
CA GLN A 218 28.47 -36.82 -13.82
C GLN A 218 27.44 -35.82 -14.36
N GLU A 219 26.23 -36.27 -14.66
CA GLU A 219 25.15 -35.42 -15.17
C GLU A 219 24.65 -34.44 -14.08
N VAL A 220 24.48 -34.91 -12.85
CA VAL A 220 24.16 -34.07 -11.69
C VAL A 220 25.22 -32.99 -11.50
N MET A 221 26.51 -33.37 -11.51
CA MET A 221 27.61 -32.38 -11.40
C MET A 221 27.61 -31.39 -12.55
N ARG A 222 27.26 -31.79 -13.76
CA ARG A 222 27.15 -30.88 -14.91
C ARG A 222 26.06 -29.86 -14.69
N ILE A 223 24.84 -30.29 -14.30
CA ILE A 223 23.70 -29.43 -14.02
C ILE A 223 24.04 -28.40 -12.92
N LEU A 224 24.62 -28.88 -11.81
CA LEU A 224 24.98 -27.98 -10.70
C LEU A 224 26.02 -26.93 -11.10
N LYS A 225 27.04 -27.32 -11.88
CA LYS A 225 28.06 -26.38 -12.39
C LYS A 225 27.47 -25.34 -13.34
N GLU A 226 26.56 -25.73 -14.21
CA GLU A 226 25.90 -24.82 -15.14
C GLU A 226 25.00 -23.80 -14.38
N CYS A 227 24.20 -24.29 -13.42
CA CYS A 227 23.37 -23.41 -12.58
C CYS A 227 24.22 -22.48 -11.70
N TYR A 228 25.33 -22.94 -11.14
CA TYR A 228 26.24 -22.10 -10.37
C TYR A 228 26.89 -21.01 -11.25
N ALA A 229 27.38 -21.37 -12.43
CA ALA A 229 27.96 -20.42 -13.38
C ALA A 229 26.94 -19.36 -13.80
N LYS A 230 25.69 -19.76 -14.01
CA LYS A 230 24.58 -18.82 -14.31
C LYS A 230 24.32 -17.87 -13.14
N ALA A 231 24.32 -18.36 -11.90
CA ALA A 231 24.16 -17.50 -10.71
C ALA A 231 25.31 -16.48 -10.59
N GLU A 232 26.57 -16.91 -10.82
CA GLU A 232 27.71 -16.00 -10.84
C GLU A 232 27.60 -14.94 -11.96
N GLU A 233 27.21 -15.32 -13.15
CA GLU A 233 27.02 -14.42 -14.29
C GLU A 233 25.98 -13.33 -13.96
N LEU A 234 24.81 -13.73 -13.44
CA LEU A 234 23.75 -12.83 -13.02
C LEU A 234 24.23 -11.82 -11.98
N LEU A 235 24.89 -12.28 -10.93
CA LEU A 235 25.37 -11.40 -9.84
C LEU A 235 26.53 -10.50 -10.26
N ARG A 236 27.42 -10.95 -11.14
CA ARG A 236 28.50 -10.12 -11.69
C ARG A 236 27.94 -9.02 -12.58
N GLY A 237 26.92 -9.30 -13.38
CA GLY A 237 26.21 -8.34 -14.22
C GLY A 237 25.48 -7.25 -13.42
N ASP A 238 25.09 -7.56 -12.19
CA ASP A 238 24.29 -6.69 -11.32
C ASP A 238 24.96 -6.38 -9.98
N ARG A 239 26.29 -6.25 -9.98
CA ARG A 239 27.09 -6.02 -8.78
C ARG A 239 26.64 -4.79 -7.98
N ASP A 240 26.31 -3.69 -8.63
CA ASP A 240 25.84 -2.47 -7.98
C ASP A 240 24.51 -2.69 -7.21
N ALA A 241 23.62 -3.52 -7.75
CA ALA A 241 22.39 -3.89 -7.07
C ALA A 241 22.67 -4.77 -5.86
N LEU A 242 23.57 -5.75 -5.99
CA LEU A 242 24.01 -6.61 -4.90
C LEU A 242 24.56 -5.79 -3.73
N ASP A 243 25.47 -4.85 -4.00
CA ASP A 243 26.10 -4.03 -2.96
C ASP A 243 25.09 -3.12 -2.26
N LYS A 244 24.25 -2.39 -2.99
CA LYS A 244 23.26 -1.45 -2.40
C LYS A 244 22.18 -2.17 -1.60
N LEU A 245 21.70 -3.31 -2.08
CA LEU A 245 20.72 -4.12 -1.36
C LEU A 245 21.30 -4.72 -0.07
N ALA A 246 22.55 -5.22 -0.13
CA ALA A 246 23.23 -5.77 1.05
C ALA A 246 23.49 -4.69 2.09
N GLU A 247 23.95 -3.49 1.70
CA GLU A 247 24.14 -2.36 2.61
C GLU A 247 22.83 -1.94 3.28
N PHE A 248 21.74 -1.91 2.51
CA PHE A 248 20.42 -1.59 3.06
C PHE A 248 19.94 -2.66 4.04
N LEU A 249 20.10 -3.95 3.71
CA LEU A 249 19.76 -5.07 4.58
C LEU A 249 20.59 -5.09 5.88
N ILE A 250 21.89 -4.79 5.81
CA ILE A 250 22.76 -4.68 7.00
C ILE A 250 22.23 -3.62 7.97
N LYS A 251 21.72 -2.50 7.44
CA LYS A 251 21.20 -1.38 8.23
C LYS A 251 19.84 -1.68 8.87
N HIS A 252 18.94 -2.36 8.14
CA HIS A 252 17.54 -2.56 8.55
C HIS A 252 17.26 -3.97 9.09
N GLU A 253 18.20 -4.92 8.91
CA GLU A 253 18.16 -6.33 9.34
C GLU A 253 17.05 -7.17 8.69
N THR A 254 15.95 -6.55 8.29
CA THR A 254 14.84 -7.16 7.57
C THR A 254 14.29 -6.17 6.56
N ILE A 255 14.03 -6.63 5.34
CA ILE A 255 13.40 -5.85 4.27
C ILE A 255 12.27 -6.65 3.63
N THR A 256 11.21 -5.95 3.23
CA THR A 256 10.09 -6.54 2.49
C THR A 256 10.44 -6.71 1.01
N GLY A 257 9.71 -7.60 0.31
CA GLY A 257 9.88 -7.76 -1.13
C GLY A 257 9.61 -6.48 -1.92
N LYS A 258 8.68 -5.63 -1.45
CA LYS A 258 8.41 -4.31 -2.05
C LYS A 258 9.61 -3.37 -1.91
N GLU A 259 10.20 -3.26 -0.73
CA GLU A 259 11.41 -2.44 -0.51
C GLU A 259 12.59 -2.95 -1.33
N PHE A 260 12.77 -4.28 -1.40
CA PHE A 260 13.76 -4.91 -2.24
C PHE A 260 13.58 -4.53 -3.71
N MET A 261 12.38 -4.70 -4.27
CA MET A 261 12.08 -4.38 -5.67
C MET A 261 12.20 -2.88 -5.96
N LYS A 262 11.84 -2.00 -5.03
CA LYS A 262 12.01 -0.54 -5.15
C LYS A 262 13.48 -0.16 -5.30
N ILE A 263 14.36 -0.71 -4.44
CA ILE A 263 15.81 -0.47 -4.51
C ILE A 263 16.38 -1.06 -5.80
N PHE A 264 16.00 -2.30 -6.15
CA PHE A 264 16.44 -2.99 -7.36
C PHE A 264 16.12 -2.19 -8.62
N ARG A 265 14.86 -1.76 -8.80
CA ARG A 265 14.42 -0.94 -9.94
C ARG A 265 15.19 0.38 -10.01
N LYS A 266 15.34 1.06 -8.88
CA LYS A 266 16.09 2.33 -8.79
C LYS A 266 17.54 2.16 -9.22
N VAL A 267 18.22 1.08 -8.84
CA VAL A 267 19.60 0.81 -9.22
C VAL A 267 19.72 0.48 -10.69
N LYS A 268 18.76 -0.29 -11.23
CA LYS A 268 18.71 -0.67 -12.65
C LYS A 268 18.28 0.48 -13.56
N GLY A 269 17.85 1.63 -13.02
CA GLY A 269 17.24 2.69 -13.82
C GLY A 269 15.95 2.24 -14.53
N ILE A 270 15.29 1.19 -14.00
CA ILE A 270 14.01 0.73 -14.52
C ILE A 270 12.95 1.70 -13.99
N GLU A 271 12.37 2.48 -14.90
CA GLU A 271 11.23 3.32 -14.59
C GLU A 271 10.07 2.44 -14.10
N GLU A 272 9.30 2.96 -13.16
CA GLU A 272 8.10 2.25 -12.72
C GLU A 272 7.19 2.01 -13.93
N PRO A 273 6.61 0.81 -14.07
CA PRO A 273 5.76 0.52 -15.21
C PRO A 273 4.60 1.52 -15.25
N GLU A 274 4.46 2.21 -16.38
CA GLU A 274 3.38 3.15 -16.64
C GLU A 274 2.31 2.50 -17.50
N GLY A 275 1.06 2.94 -17.34
CA GLY A 275 -0.06 2.50 -18.18
C GLY A 275 -1.29 2.08 -17.40
N ASP A 276 -2.09 1.21 -17.98
CA ASP A 276 -3.35 0.73 -17.41
C ASP A 276 -3.14 -0.54 -16.56
N LEU A 277 -2.47 -0.38 -15.42
CA LEU A 277 -1.96 -1.47 -14.59
C LEU A 277 -2.88 -1.84 -13.42
N TYR A 278 -3.72 -0.90 -12.97
CA TYR A 278 -4.52 -1.03 -11.77
C TYR A 278 -6.02 -0.94 -12.06
N ASP A 279 -6.83 -1.65 -11.30
CA ASP A 279 -8.26 -1.76 -11.50
C ASP A 279 -9.07 -0.91 -10.51
N ALA A 280 -8.48 -0.57 -9.37
CA ALA A 280 -9.10 0.26 -8.35
C ALA A 280 -8.13 1.31 -7.79
N ILE A 281 -8.69 2.46 -7.38
CA ILE A 281 -7.97 3.48 -6.63
C ILE A 281 -8.81 3.94 -5.44
N VAL A 282 -8.18 4.05 -4.27
CA VAL A 282 -8.74 4.60 -3.05
C VAL A 282 -8.00 5.88 -2.70
N ILE A 283 -8.73 6.96 -2.55
CA ILE A 283 -8.19 8.33 -2.46
C ILE A 283 -8.63 8.93 -1.12
N ASP A 284 -7.68 9.36 -0.30
CA ASP A 284 -8.00 10.18 0.86
C ASP A 284 -8.58 11.55 0.43
N VAL A 285 -9.27 12.22 1.33
CA VAL A 285 -10.00 13.46 0.99
C VAL A 285 -9.21 14.72 1.37
N ASP A 286 -8.90 14.88 2.65
CA ASP A 286 -8.31 16.12 3.17
C ASP A 286 -6.79 16.13 3.03
N GLY A 287 -6.25 17.04 2.21
CA GLY A 287 -4.82 17.10 1.91
C GLY A 287 -4.40 16.15 0.78
N THR A 288 -5.36 15.44 0.16
CA THR A 288 -5.15 14.51 -0.96
C THR A 288 -6.03 14.86 -2.15
N LEU A 289 -7.35 14.63 -2.06
CA LEU A 289 -8.31 14.95 -3.13
C LEU A 289 -8.64 16.45 -3.16
N LEU A 290 -8.70 17.09 -1.99
CA LEU A 290 -9.01 18.51 -1.83
C LEU A 290 -7.72 19.34 -1.78
N ASP A 291 -7.72 20.45 -2.51
CA ASP A 291 -6.67 21.47 -2.45
C ASP A 291 -6.72 22.28 -1.13
N SER A 292 -5.85 23.30 -1.02
CA SER A 292 -5.80 24.20 0.15
C SER A 292 -7.08 25.02 0.34
N ASP A 293 -7.84 25.25 -0.73
CA ASP A 293 -9.13 25.98 -0.71
C ASP A 293 -10.33 25.04 -0.50
N LYS A 294 -10.07 23.76 -0.17
CA LYS A 294 -11.08 22.72 0.02
C LYS A 294 -11.94 22.45 -1.22
N GLN A 295 -11.36 22.60 -2.39
CA GLN A 295 -11.99 22.30 -3.68
C GLN A 295 -11.30 21.12 -4.36
N ILE A 296 -12.01 20.46 -5.28
CA ILE A 296 -11.43 19.49 -6.19
C ILE A 296 -11.20 20.21 -7.52
N SER A 297 -10.00 20.19 -8.05
CA SER A 297 -9.68 20.83 -9.32
C SER A 297 -10.48 20.20 -10.47
N GLU A 298 -10.84 21.00 -11.47
CA GLU A 298 -11.58 20.54 -12.65
C GLU A 298 -10.85 19.40 -13.35
N LYS A 299 -9.53 19.50 -13.50
CA LYS A 299 -8.68 18.48 -14.09
C LYS A 299 -8.72 17.16 -13.31
N THR A 300 -8.70 17.21 -11.98
CA THR A 300 -8.81 16.02 -11.12
C THR A 300 -10.19 15.39 -11.26
N VAL A 301 -11.27 16.17 -11.29
CA VAL A 301 -12.65 15.69 -11.53
C VAL A 301 -12.74 14.99 -12.88
N GLU A 302 -12.28 15.62 -13.96
CA GLU A 302 -12.33 15.06 -15.31
C GLU A 302 -11.56 13.75 -15.40
N THR A 303 -10.35 13.69 -14.82
CA THR A 303 -9.49 12.50 -14.81
C THR A 303 -10.13 11.34 -14.07
N ILE A 304 -10.74 11.59 -12.90
CA ILE A 304 -11.46 10.56 -12.12
C ILE A 304 -12.68 10.07 -12.89
N VAL A 305 -13.47 10.98 -13.46
CA VAL A 305 -14.66 10.63 -14.25
C VAL A 305 -14.28 9.79 -15.49
N ASP A 306 -13.18 10.14 -16.17
CA ASP A 306 -12.71 9.35 -17.32
C ASP A 306 -12.24 7.95 -16.89
N ALA A 307 -11.53 7.82 -15.76
CA ALA A 307 -11.16 6.52 -15.21
C ALA A 307 -12.39 5.66 -14.90
N GLN A 308 -13.45 6.23 -14.31
CA GLN A 308 -14.71 5.55 -14.05
C GLN A 308 -15.41 5.11 -15.34
N LYS A 309 -15.43 5.93 -16.40
CA LYS A 309 -15.96 5.56 -17.72
C LYS A 309 -15.23 4.36 -18.34
N ARG A 310 -13.94 4.20 -18.03
CA ARG A 310 -13.12 3.06 -18.44
C ARG A 310 -13.32 1.80 -17.57
N GLY A 311 -14.23 1.87 -16.58
CA GLY A 311 -14.56 0.74 -15.70
C GLY A 311 -13.71 0.64 -14.44
N LYS A 312 -12.81 1.60 -14.20
CA LYS A 312 -12.00 1.62 -12.97
C LYS A 312 -12.86 1.88 -11.74
N LYS A 313 -12.56 1.19 -10.64
CA LYS A 313 -13.28 1.34 -9.38
C LYS A 313 -12.63 2.46 -8.56
N ILE A 314 -13.45 3.44 -8.20
CA ILE A 314 -13.01 4.59 -7.41
C ILE A 314 -13.67 4.54 -6.04
N ALA A 315 -12.86 4.73 -5.00
CA ALA A 315 -13.33 4.94 -3.64
C ALA A 315 -12.66 6.16 -3.04
N ILE A 316 -13.37 6.89 -2.19
CA ILE A 316 -12.79 7.95 -1.34
C ILE A 316 -12.85 7.52 0.12
N ALA A 317 -11.76 7.77 0.87
CA ALA A 317 -11.60 7.34 2.25
C ALA A 317 -11.28 8.52 3.17
N SER A 318 -12.10 8.74 4.21
CA SER A 318 -11.94 9.90 5.09
C SER A 318 -12.27 9.58 6.55
N GLY A 319 -11.77 10.42 7.46
CA GLY A 319 -12.21 10.46 8.86
C GLY A 319 -13.57 11.12 9.07
N ARG A 320 -14.12 11.78 8.03
CA ARG A 320 -15.41 12.47 8.06
C ARG A 320 -16.58 11.47 8.14
N SER A 321 -17.77 11.99 8.54
CA SER A 321 -19.04 11.27 8.44
C SER A 321 -19.45 11.02 6.98
N ILE A 322 -20.38 10.11 6.75
CA ILE A 322 -20.95 9.86 5.42
C ILE A 322 -21.53 11.17 4.82
N ALA A 323 -22.23 11.95 5.64
CA ALA A 323 -22.78 13.24 5.21
C ALA A 323 -21.67 14.22 4.77
N GLY A 324 -20.57 14.30 5.54
CA GLY A 324 -19.44 15.19 5.25
C GLY A 324 -18.64 14.84 4.00
N ILE A 325 -18.77 13.62 3.47
CA ILE A 325 -18.09 13.19 2.25
C ILE A 325 -19.00 13.30 1.02
N ARG A 326 -20.32 13.35 1.20
CA ARG A 326 -21.31 13.27 0.11
C ARG A 326 -21.08 14.30 -0.99
N LYS A 327 -20.79 15.56 -0.64
CA LYS A 327 -20.51 16.61 -1.62
C LYS A 327 -19.34 16.27 -2.53
N ASN A 328 -18.25 15.77 -1.97
CA ASN A 328 -17.06 15.35 -2.72
C ASN A 328 -17.35 14.15 -3.62
N ALA A 329 -18.08 13.16 -3.10
CA ALA A 329 -18.52 11.98 -3.87
C ALA A 329 -19.38 12.37 -5.08
N SER A 330 -20.31 13.31 -4.91
CA SER A 330 -21.15 13.85 -6.01
C SER A 330 -20.34 14.62 -7.05
N GLN A 331 -19.36 15.44 -6.64
CA GLN A 331 -18.51 16.18 -7.59
C GLN A 331 -17.76 15.26 -8.54
N ILE A 332 -17.26 14.13 -8.07
CA ILE A 332 -16.58 13.11 -8.89
C ILE A 332 -17.52 12.01 -9.41
N GLN A 333 -18.83 12.21 -9.30
CA GLN A 333 -19.90 11.38 -9.86
C GLN A 333 -19.88 9.90 -9.38
N LEU A 334 -19.48 9.61 -8.13
CA LEU A 334 -19.43 8.24 -7.61
C LEU A 334 -20.80 7.53 -7.66
N GLU A 335 -21.90 8.25 -7.42
CA GLU A 335 -23.28 7.72 -7.49
C GLU A 335 -23.61 7.20 -8.90
N LYS A 336 -23.17 7.93 -9.93
CA LYS A 336 -23.44 7.57 -11.33
C LYS A 336 -22.69 6.33 -11.78
N PHE A 337 -21.43 6.19 -11.38
CA PHE A 337 -20.55 5.13 -11.86
C PHE A 337 -20.41 3.95 -10.89
N GLY A 338 -21.04 4.01 -9.71
CA GLY A 338 -20.98 2.95 -8.70
C GLY A 338 -19.66 2.92 -7.95
N GLY A 339 -19.16 4.11 -7.60
CA GLY A 339 -18.02 4.27 -6.71
C GLY A 339 -18.40 4.10 -5.23
N PHE A 340 -17.42 4.22 -4.34
CA PHE A 340 -17.56 3.88 -2.93
C PHE A 340 -17.07 5.00 -2.02
N VAL A 341 -17.64 5.04 -0.81
CA VAL A 341 -17.20 5.89 0.28
C VAL A 341 -16.78 5.04 1.47
N ILE A 342 -15.60 5.31 2.00
CA ILE A 342 -15.08 4.79 3.26
C ILE A 342 -15.09 5.94 4.25
N ALA A 343 -15.98 5.88 5.24
CA ALA A 343 -16.19 6.94 6.23
C ALA A 343 -15.64 6.58 7.61
N TYR A 344 -15.52 7.59 8.48
CA TYR A 344 -15.10 7.44 9.89
C TYR A 344 -13.79 6.65 10.05
N ASN A 345 -12.76 6.99 9.25
CA ASN A 345 -11.46 6.32 9.27
C ASN A 345 -11.53 4.80 9.02
N GLY A 346 -12.52 4.34 8.25
CA GLY A 346 -12.64 2.94 7.86
C GLY A 346 -13.69 2.13 8.62
N THR A 347 -14.52 2.76 9.48
CA THR A 347 -15.57 2.02 10.19
C THR A 347 -16.75 1.64 9.29
N THR A 348 -16.95 2.37 8.20
CA THR A 348 -18.10 2.18 7.31
C THR A 348 -17.68 2.26 5.85
N VAL A 349 -18.21 1.33 5.03
CA VAL A 349 -18.04 1.33 3.57
C VAL A 349 -19.42 1.28 2.91
N VAL A 350 -19.69 2.25 2.04
CA VAL A 350 -20.99 2.40 1.36
C VAL A 350 -20.79 2.46 -0.15
N ASN A 351 -21.65 1.74 -0.88
CA ASN A 351 -21.78 1.88 -2.33
C ASN A 351 -22.64 3.11 -2.65
N CYS A 352 -22.05 4.11 -3.31
CA CYS A 352 -22.73 5.38 -3.58
C CYS A 352 -23.95 5.25 -4.51
N LYS A 353 -23.95 4.27 -5.41
CA LYS A 353 -25.03 4.07 -6.37
C LYS A 353 -26.25 3.38 -5.79
N THR A 354 -26.03 2.36 -4.95
CA THR A 354 -27.13 1.55 -4.39
C THR A 354 -27.51 1.99 -2.98
N GLY A 355 -26.65 2.73 -2.28
CA GLY A 355 -26.79 3.04 -0.86
C GLY A 355 -26.51 1.83 0.06
N GLU A 356 -26.06 0.71 -0.50
CA GLU A 356 -25.76 -0.50 0.25
C GLU A 356 -24.55 -0.29 1.17
N CYS A 357 -24.72 -0.63 2.44
CA CYS A 357 -23.63 -0.67 3.40
C CYS A 357 -22.92 -2.03 3.33
N ILE A 358 -21.71 -2.03 2.75
CA ILE A 358 -20.89 -3.23 2.52
C ILE A 358 -20.21 -3.68 3.80
N TYR A 359 -19.77 -2.74 4.61
CA TYR A 359 -19.08 -2.96 5.88
C TYR A 359 -19.48 -1.87 6.86
N ASN A 360 -19.75 -2.26 8.10
CA ASN A 360 -20.04 -1.33 9.17
C ASN A 360 -19.60 -1.91 10.52
N GLN A 361 -18.69 -1.22 11.18
CA GLN A 361 -18.23 -1.53 12.52
C GLN A 361 -18.62 -0.40 13.47
N MET A 362 -19.50 -0.69 14.40
CA MET A 362 -19.99 0.29 15.36
C MET A 362 -19.17 0.28 16.64
N VAL A 363 -19.13 1.42 17.30
CA VAL A 363 -18.63 1.53 18.68
C VAL A 363 -19.54 0.71 19.61
N PRO A 364 -18.99 -0.07 20.56
CA PRO A 364 -19.84 -0.80 21.52
C PRO A 364 -20.73 0.17 22.31
N GLY A 365 -22.05 0.03 22.18
CA GLY A 365 -23.03 0.95 22.78
C GLY A 365 -22.90 1.06 24.32
N GLU A 366 -22.40 0.02 24.97
CA GLU A 366 -22.20 -0.05 26.43
C GLU A 366 -21.19 0.99 26.96
N ILE A 367 -20.31 1.54 26.09
CA ILE A 367 -19.33 2.53 26.51
C ILE A 367 -19.87 3.96 26.47
N LEU A 368 -20.99 4.21 25.80
CA LEU A 368 -21.53 5.57 25.61
C LEU A 368 -21.77 6.28 26.95
N GLU A 369 -22.51 5.65 27.85
CA GLU A 369 -22.82 6.23 29.15
C GLU A 369 -21.58 6.45 30.03
N PRO A 370 -20.64 5.49 30.18
CA PRO A 370 -19.37 5.73 30.86
C PRO A 370 -18.54 6.85 30.26
N VAL A 371 -18.40 6.92 28.92
CA VAL A 371 -17.65 8.00 28.23
C VAL A 371 -18.33 9.35 28.45
N TYR A 372 -19.68 9.42 28.37
CA TYR A 372 -20.43 10.65 28.65
C TYR A 372 -20.19 11.15 30.09
N LYS A 373 -20.23 10.25 31.08
CA LYS A 373 -19.96 10.63 32.48
C LYS A 373 -18.55 11.21 32.68
N GLU A 374 -17.55 10.65 32.01
CA GLU A 374 -16.19 11.18 32.11
C GLU A 374 -16.03 12.48 31.34
N ALA A 375 -16.73 12.67 30.21
CA ALA A 375 -16.75 13.94 29.47
C ALA A 375 -17.36 15.07 30.31
N VAL A 376 -18.47 14.81 31.00
CA VAL A 376 -19.11 15.76 31.94
C VAL A 376 -18.17 16.14 33.08
N LYS A 377 -17.49 15.17 33.70
CA LYS A 377 -16.51 15.44 34.78
C LYS A 377 -15.33 16.29 34.31
N ALA A 378 -14.91 16.09 33.07
CA ALA A 378 -13.80 16.82 32.47
C ALA A 378 -14.22 18.16 31.85
N GLU A 379 -15.50 18.53 31.93
CA GLU A 379 -16.09 19.75 31.36
C GLU A 379 -15.78 19.88 29.84
N VAL A 380 -15.81 18.76 29.10
CA VAL A 380 -15.61 18.72 27.65
C VAL A 380 -16.90 18.31 26.94
N SER A 381 -17.14 18.86 25.76
CA SER A 381 -18.30 18.49 24.94
C SER A 381 -18.14 17.09 24.39
N ILE A 382 -19.28 16.40 24.22
CA ILE A 382 -19.35 15.09 23.58
C ILE A 382 -20.34 15.14 22.42
N ALA A 383 -20.05 14.49 21.30
CA ALA A 383 -20.93 14.44 20.15
C ALA A 383 -20.87 13.07 19.44
N VAL A 384 -21.99 12.70 18.81
CA VAL A 384 -22.17 11.48 18.00
C VAL A 384 -22.96 11.83 16.75
N TYR A 385 -22.54 11.33 15.59
CA TYR A 385 -23.28 11.50 14.34
C TYR A 385 -24.48 10.55 14.24
N ASN A 386 -25.62 11.08 13.82
CA ASN A 386 -26.78 10.34 13.35
C ASN A 386 -26.91 10.52 11.83
N ASP A 387 -26.28 9.65 11.06
CA ASP A 387 -26.28 9.74 9.59
C ASP A 387 -27.68 9.61 8.98
N ALA A 388 -28.60 8.88 9.64
CA ALA A 388 -29.95 8.65 9.18
C ALA A 388 -30.78 9.95 9.18
N GLU A 389 -30.61 10.78 10.22
CA GLU A 389 -31.34 12.04 10.40
C GLU A 389 -30.51 13.26 9.97
N LYS A 390 -29.24 13.04 9.55
CA LYS A 390 -28.27 14.10 9.22
C LYS A 390 -28.08 15.10 10.36
N GLU A 391 -27.95 14.56 11.55
CA GLU A 391 -27.74 15.36 12.78
C GLU A 391 -26.42 14.98 13.44
N LEU A 392 -25.80 15.96 14.09
CA LEU A 392 -24.75 15.79 15.09
C LEU A 392 -25.35 16.03 16.46
N ILE A 393 -25.57 14.95 17.22
CA ILE A 393 -26.13 15.03 18.57
C ILE A 393 -24.99 15.34 19.53
N ALA A 394 -25.12 16.46 20.26
CA ALA A 394 -24.12 16.95 21.19
C ALA A 394 -24.68 17.12 22.60
N ALA A 395 -23.80 17.02 23.59
CA ALA A 395 -24.10 17.31 24.98
C ALA A 395 -22.91 17.94 25.70
N ASN A 396 -23.19 18.47 26.89
CA ASN A 396 -22.24 19.21 27.72
C ASN A 396 -21.68 20.46 27.00
N GLY A 397 -22.57 21.17 26.31
CA GLY A 397 -22.29 22.36 25.51
C GLY A 397 -21.89 22.04 24.08
N VAL A 398 -22.09 23.02 23.19
CA VAL A 398 -21.65 22.94 21.79
C VAL A 398 -20.45 23.86 21.62
N THR A 399 -19.26 23.28 21.47
CA THR A 399 -18.06 24.08 21.19
C THR A 399 -18.11 24.69 19.79
N ARG A 400 -17.41 25.80 19.58
CA ARG A 400 -17.21 26.38 18.24
C ARG A 400 -16.60 25.40 17.25
N TYR A 401 -15.87 24.39 17.74
CA TYR A 401 -15.22 23.36 16.94
C TYR A 401 -16.23 22.32 16.45
N ILE A 402 -17.14 21.84 17.34
CA ILE A 402 -18.27 20.97 16.97
C ILE A 402 -19.16 21.66 15.93
N ASP A 403 -19.47 22.93 16.15
CA ASP A 403 -20.29 23.71 15.22
C ASP A 403 -19.60 23.91 13.85
N ALA A 404 -18.28 24.10 13.83
CA ALA A 404 -17.50 24.16 12.59
C ALA A 404 -17.46 22.82 11.85
N ASP A 405 -17.28 21.69 12.57
CA ASP A 405 -17.29 20.34 12.00
C ASP A 405 -18.67 19.98 11.43
N ALA A 406 -19.74 20.29 12.14
CA ALA A 406 -21.11 20.09 11.69
C ALA A 406 -21.42 20.88 10.40
N ARG A 407 -21.01 22.16 10.35
CA ARG A 407 -21.14 22.99 9.12
C ARG A 407 -20.33 22.42 7.96
N ALA A 408 -19.11 21.95 8.22
CA ALA A 408 -18.28 21.35 7.19
C ALA A 408 -18.89 20.03 6.65
N CYS A 409 -19.68 19.33 7.48
CA CYS A 409 -20.38 18.11 7.12
C CYS A 409 -21.81 18.32 6.61
N ASP A 410 -22.29 19.56 6.58
CA ASP A 410 -23.68 19.91 6.20
C ASP A 410 -24.74 19.16 7.04
N VAL A 411 -24.53 19.11 8.34
CA VAL A 411 -25.45 18.47 9.31
C VAL A 411 -25.90 19.48 10.37
N ALA A 412 -27.13 19.29 10.87
CA ALA A 412 -27.65 20.10 11.98
C ALA A 412 -27.04 19.65 13.30
N VAL A 413 -26.74 20.59 14.19
CA VAL A 413 -26.35 20.28 15.58
C VAL A 413 -27.59 20.24 16.46
N ARG A 414 -27.78 19.14 17.18
CA ARG A 414 -28.82 18.97 18.19
C ARG A 414 -28.19 18.82 19.55
N GLU A 415 -28.29 19.83 20.38
CA GLU A 415 -27.87 19.76 21.78
C GLU A 415 -28.94 19.11 22.65
N THR A 416 -28.55 18.27 23.61
CA THR A 416 -29.46 17.58 24.50
C THR A 416 -28.84 17.29 25.87
N ASP A 417 -29.65 17.41 26.94
CA ASP A 417 -29.26 16.99 28.30
C ASP A 417 -29.49 15.49 28.52
N ASP A 418 -30.36 14.86 27.72
CA ASP A 418 -30.68 13.41 27.77
C ASP A 418 -29.85 12.60 26.76
N PHE A 419 -28.55 12.89 26.64
CA PHE A 419 -27.66 12.35 25.58
C PHE A 419 -27.74 10.84 25.43
N VAL A 420 -27.61 10.08 26.53
CA VAL A 420 -27.63 8.62 26.51
C VAL A 420 -28.99 8.05 26.07
N LYS A 421 -30.09 8.75 26.36
CA LYS A 421 -31.43 8.32 25.91
C LYS A 421 -31.69 8.66 24.44
N VAL A 422 -31.15 9.80 23.96
CA VAL A 422 -31.33 10.25 22.59
C VAL A 422 -30.47 9.43 21.64
N VAL A 423 -29.23 9.10 22.02
CA VAL A 423 -28.34 8.22 21.26
C VAL A 423 -28.71 6.75 21.51
N ASN A 424 -29.88 6.34 21.01
CA ASN A 424 -30.42 4.97 21.14
C ASN A 424 -30.26 4.13 19.86
N PHE A 425 -29.36 4.54 18.98
CA PHE A 425 -29.02 3.92 17.70
C PHE A 425 -27.53 3.55 17.67
N GLY A 426 -27.13 2.74 16.68
CA GLY A 426 -25.72 2.41 16.45
C GLY A 426 -24.94 3.58 15.89
N PHE A 427 -23.73 3.78 16.34
CA PHE A 427 -22.85 4.88 15.93
C PHE A 427 -21.42 4.40 15.69
N ASN A 428 -20.72 5.06 14.77
CA ASN A 428 -19.40 4.65 14.32
C ASN A 428 -18.27 5.42 15.01
N LYS A 429 -18.58 6.57 15.62
CA LYS A 429 -17.59 7.45 16.25
C LYS A 429 -18.21 8.20 17.42
N ILE A 430 -17.48 8.33 18.54
CA ILE A 430 -17.72 9.32 19.57
C ILE A 430 -16.66 10.39 19.46
N MET A 431 -17.06 11.67 19.46
CA MET A 431 -16.17 12.82 19.46
C MET A 431 -16.23 13.54 20.80
N LEU A 432 -15.08 13.86 21.36
CA LEU A 432 -14.95 14.79 22.49
C LEU A 432 -14.29 16.07 21.96
N SER A 433 -14.76 17.22 22.40
CA SER A 433 -14.27 18.50 21.92
C SER A 433 -14.06 19.51 23.04
N GLY A 434 -12.95 20.26 22.94
CA GLY A 434 -12.56 21.28 23.91
C GLY A 434 -11.26 21.99 23.53
N GLU A 435 -10.71 22.70 24.51
CA GLU A 435 -9.40 23.35 24.32
C GLU A 435 -8.25 22.33 24.32
N PRO A 436 -7.13 22.61 23.63
CA PRO A 436 -6.04 21.64 23.39
C PRO A 436 -5.47 20.97 24.63
N ASP A 437 -5.32 21.71 25.73
CA ASP A 437 -4.79 21.16 26.98
C ASP A 437 -5.79 20.19 27.63
N SER A 438 -7.08 20.49 27.60
CA SER A 438 -8.14 19.59 28.05
C SER A 438 -8.18 18.34 27.18
N MET A 439 -8.05 18.49 25.85
CA MET A 439 -8.04 17.35 24.92
C MET A 439 -6.84 16.41 25.14
N LYS A 440 -5.67 16.92 25.48
CA LYS A 440 -4.49 16.12 25.81
C LYS A 440 -4.69 15.28 27.07
N ASN A 441 -5.33 15.87 28.08
CA ASN A 441 -5.58 15.19 29.34
C ASN A 441 -6.68 14.13 29.19
N ILE A 442 -7.78 14.48 28.52
CA ILE A 442 -8.90 13.56 28.31
C ILE A 442 -8.53 12.40 27.36
N GLU A 443 -7.69 12.61 26.36
CA GLU A 443 -7.16 11.55 25.50
C GLU A 443 -6.48 10.46 26.36
N LYS A 444 -5.55 10.86 27.23
CA LYS A 444 -4.84 9.95 28.10
C LYS A 444 -5.82 9.20 29.02
N HIS A 445 -6.73 9.90 29.66
CA HIS A 445 -7.73 9.33 30.57
C HIS A 445 -8.65 8.33 29.85
N MET A 446 -9.20 8.69 28.69
CA MET A 446 -10.07 7.81 27.89
C MET A 446 -9.32 6.58 27.40
N ARG A 447 -8.04 6.73 27.03
CA ARG A 447 -7.20 5.60 26.61
C ARG A 447 -6.92 4.63 27.76
N GLU A 448 -6.72 5.13 28.99
CA GLU A 448 -6.51 4.29 30.17
C GLU A 448 -7.79 3.53 30.55
N MET A 449 -8.96 4.16 30.42
CA MET A 449 -10.24 3.55 30.82
C MET A 449 -10.87 2.65 29.75
N PHE A 450 -10.79 3.02 28.50
CA PHE A 450 -11.54 2.36 27.41
C PHE A 450 -10.64 1.84 26.29
N GLY A 451 -9.33 2.01 26.40
CA GLY A 451 -8.39 1.60 25.37
C GLY A 451 -8.32 0.09 25.12
N ASP A 452 -8.90 -0.74 25.96
CA ASP A 452 -9.11 -2.18 25.72
C ASP A 452 -10.30 -2.46 24.79
N LYS A 453 -11.31 -1.57 24.75
CA LYS A 453 -12.57 -1.72 24.00
C LYS A 453 -12.62 -0.91 22.72
N VAL A 454 -11.96 0.26 22.67
CA VAL A 454 -11.99 1.20 21.53
C VAL A 454 -10.60 1.77 21.25
N ASN A 455 -10.42 2.25 20.03
CA ASN A 455 -9.27 3.07 19.67
C ASN A 455 -9.53 4.52 20.10
N VAL A 456 -8.63 5.08 20.91
CA VAL A 456 -8.71 6.47 21.38
C VAL A 456 -7.51 7.23 20.81
N PHE A 457 -7.76 8.29 20.07
CA PHE A 457 -6.71 9.13 19.52
C PHE A 457 -7.19 10.56 19.33
N ARG A 458 -6.24 11.47 19.23
CA ARG A 458 -6.50 12.88 18.96
C ARG A 458 -6.32 13.13 17.46
N SER A 459 -7.42 13.40 16.78
CA SER A 459 -7.44 13.70 15.34
C SER A 459 -7.02 15.13 15.01
N ASP A 460 -7.30 16.07 15.94
CA ASP A 460 -6.99 17.49 15.86
C ASP A 460 -6.67 18.01 17.27
N PRO A 461 -5.99 19.14 17.48
CA PRO A 461 -5.76 19.71 18.81
C PRO A 461 -7.03 19.86 19.66
N HIS A 462 -8.20 20.05 19.04
CA HIS A 462 -9.48 20.31 19.68
C HIS A 462 -10.42 19.09 19.72
N PHE A 463 -9.99 17.92 19.19
CA PHE A 463 -10.81 16.72 19.12
C PHE A 463 -10.09 15.48 19.61
N VAL A 464 -10.80 14.69 20.42
CA VAL A 464 -10.45 13.31 20.73
C VAL A 464 -11.55 12.40 20.19
N GLU A 465 -11.17 11.39 19.41
CA GLU A 465 -12.08 10.45 18.78
C GLU A 465 -11.96 9.06 19.38
N LEU A 466 -13.12 8.42 19.60
CA LEU A 466 -13.21 7.02 20.00
C LEU A 466 -13.86 6.24 18.86
N LEU A 467 -13.10 5.30 18.27
CA LEU A 467 -13.53 4.42 17.19
C LEU A 467 -13.52 2.96 17.64
N PRO A 468 -14.21 2.05 16.96
CA PRO A 468 -14.12 0.62 17.22
C PRO A 468 -12.67 0.12 17.16
N LYS A 469 -12.37 -0.95 17.89
CA LYS A 469 -11.06 -1.62 17.82
C LYS A 469 -10.84 -2.28 16.47
N TYR A 470 -9.56 -2.37 16.10
CA TYR A 470 -9.11 -3.10 14.91
C TYR A 470 -9.69 -2.57 13.59
N VAL A 471 -10.06 -1.29 13.56
CA VAL A 471 -10.54 -0.60 12.37
C VAL A 471 -9.57 0.50 12.00
N ASP A 472 -9.21 0.54 10.73
CA ASP A 472 -8.48 1.62 10.06
C ASP A 472 -8.85 1.64 8.57
N LYS A 473 -8.30 2.62 7.83
CA LYS A 473 -8.56 2.73 6.39
C LYS A 473 -8.08 1.51 5.60
N GLY A 474 -7.01 0.84 6.04
CA GLY A 474 -6.47 -0.36 5.39
C GLY A 474 -7.42 -1.55 5.48
N VAL A 475 -7.96 -1.81 6.68
CA VAL A 475 -8.98 -2.86 6.90
C VAL A 475 -10.22 -2.60 6.05
N ALA A 476 -10.69 -1.36 5.98
CA ALA A 476 -11.86 -1.02 5.15
C ALA A 476 -11.60 -1.22 3.65
N VAL A 477 -10.41 -0.84 3.18
CA VAL A 477 -10.00 -1.09 1.79
C VAL A 477 -9.94 -2.59 1.50
N GLU A 478 -9.39 -3.40 2.40
CA GLU A 478 -9.37 -4.85 2.25
C GLU A 478 -10.78 -5.45 2.13
N LYS A 479 -11.72 -5.04 3.01
CA LYS A 479 -13.12 -5.48 2.93
C LYS A 479 -13.77 -5.07 1.61
N LEU A 480 -13.52 -3.85 1.14
CA LEU A 480 -14.04 -3.36 -0.13
C LEU A 480 -13.46 -4.15 -1.32
N MET A 481 -12.16 -4.41 -1.33
CA MET A 481 -11.52 -5.15 -2.43
C MET A 481 -12.00 -6.61 -2.48
N ARG A 482 -12.19 -7.25 -1.33
CA ARG A 482 -12.83 -8.58 -1.26
C ARG A 482 -14.27 -8.59 -1.80
N TYR A 483 -15.05 -7.56 -1.48
CA TYR A 483 -16.41 -7.42 -2.02
C TYR A 483 -16.42 -7.26 -3.55
N LEU A 484 -15.41 -6.56 -4.10
CA LEU A 484 -15.26 -6.31 -5.53
C LEU A 484 -14.55 -7.45 -6.29
N ASP A 485 -14.03 -8.46 -5.59
CA ASP A 485 -13.16 -9.53 -6.14
C ASP A 485 -11.95 -8.95 -6.89
N ILE A 486 -11.31 -7.92 -6.31
CA ILE A 486 -10.11 -7.27 -6.87
C ILE A 486 -8.89 -7.66 -6.02
N ASN A 487 -7.87 -8.20 -6.68
CA ASN A 487 -6.60 -8.52 -6.02
C ASN A 487 -5.93 -7.21 -5.53
N ARG A 488 -5.39 -7.22 -4.30
CA ARG A 488 -4.68 -6.09 -3.70
C ARG A 488 -3.56 -5.52 -4.58
N GLU A 489 -2.89 -6.38 -5.37
CA GLU A 489 -1.82 -5.96 -6.30
C GLU A 489 -2.35 -5.08 -7.45
N LYS A 490 -3.66 -5.06 -7.68
CA LYS A 490 -4.35 -4.23 -8.67
C LYS A 490 -4.98 -2.95 -8.08
N VAL A 491 -4.59 -2.59 -6.86
CA VAL A 491 -5.15 -1.45 -6.12
C VAL A 491 -4.10 -0.39 -5.90
N ILE A 492 -4.46 0.87 -6.15
CA ILE A 492 -3.71 2.05 -5.71
C ILE A 492 -4.41 2.63 -4.48
N CYS A 493 -3.66 3.03 -3.47
CA CYS A 493 -4.13 3.91 -2.39
C CYS A 493 -3.30 5.19 -2.36
N VAL A 494 -3.98 6.34 -2.25
CA VAL A 494 -3.34 7.66 -2.24
C VAL A 494 -3.71 8.40 -0.96
N GLY A 495 -2.72 8.96 -0.26
CA GLY A 495 -2.93 9.67 1.01
C GLY A 495 -1.75 10.56 1.40
N ASP A 496 -1.91 11.37 2.45
CA ASP A 496 -0.90 12.33 2.91
C ASP A 496 -0.57 12.21 4.41
N SER A 497 -1.44 11.58 5.19
CA SER A 497 -1.38 11.60 6.64
C SER A 497 -1.13 10.22 7.26
N ILE A 498 -0.82 10.18 8.57
CA ILE A 498 -0.47 8.94 9.28
C ILE A 498 -1.64 7.93 9.28
N ASN A 499 -2.89 8.39 9.33
CA ASN A 499 -4.08 7.51 9.26
C ASN A 499 -4.26 6.84 7.90
N ASP A 500 -3.53 7.29 6.84
CA ASP A 500 -3.54 6.66 5.53
C ASP A 500 -2.52 5.52 5.41
N MET A 501 -1.50 5.50 6.29
CA MET A 501 -0.43 4.50 6.21
C MET A 501 -0.94 3.05 6.14
N PRO A 502 -2.00 2.64 6.87
CA PRO A 502 -2.54 1.28 6.74
C PRO A 502 -3.04 0.97 5.32
N MET A 503 -3.77 1.87 4.66
CA MET A 503 -4.24 1.64 3.29
C MET A 503 -3.11 1.72 2.27
N LEU A 504 -2.11 2.61 2.45
CA LEU A 504 -0.92 2.67 1.58
C LEU A 504 -0.12 1.36 1.64
N ARG A 505 0.03 0.76 2.81
CA ARG A 505 0.72 -0.52 3.00
C ARG A 505 -0.07 -1.72 2.47
N TYR A 506 -1.39 -1.64 2.52
CA TYR A 506 -2.24 -2.70 2.00
C TYR A 506 -2.16 -2.79 0.49
N ALA A 507 -2.22 -1.67 -0.21
CA ALA A 507 -2.33 -1.59 -1.67
C ALA A 507 -1.14 -2.22 -2.41
N GLY A 508 -1.36 -2.63 -3.66
CA GLY A 508 -0.29 -2.98 -4.60
C GLY A 508 0.64 -1.79 -4.86
N MET A 509 0.06 -0.56 -4.91
CA MET A 509 0.77 0.71 -5.03
C MET A 509 0.28 1.68 -3.96
N GLY A 510 1.06 1.90 -2.92
CA GLY A 510 0.84 2.95 -1.94
C GLY A 510 1.47 4.26 -2.39
N VAL A 511 0.68 5.31 -2.55
CA VAL A 511 1.13 6.61 -3.05
C VAL A 511 1.01 7.69 -1.98
N ALA A 512 2.10 8.37 -1.69
CA ALA A 512 2.08 9.56 -0.85
C ALA A 512 1.97 10.82 -1.69
N MET A 513 1.18 11.79 -1.24
CA MET A 513 1.10 13.10 -1.85
C MET A 513 2.40 13.90 -1.65
N GLY A 514 2.70 14.84 -2.54
CA GLY A 514 3.86 15.73 -2.44
C GLY A 514 3.89 16.57 -1.16
N ASN A 515 2.72 16.93 -0.62
CA ASN A 515 2.55 17.62 0.66
C ASN A 515 2.52 16.68 1.87
N ALA A 516 2.59 15.37 1.70
CA ALA A 516 2.51 14.39 2.78
C ALA A 516 3.68 14.53 3.78
N GLN A 517 3.44 14.08 5.00
CA GLN A 517 4.46 14.01 6.04
C GLN A 517 5.62 13.07 5.64
N ASP A 518 6.85 13.37 6.07
CA ASP A 518 8.03 12.56 5.70
C ASP A 518 7.90 11.07 6.02
N LYS A 519 7.28 10.74 7.15
CA LYS A 519 7.01 9.33 7.52
C LYS A 519 6.10 8.61 6.52
N VAL A 520 5.11 9.33 5.97
CA VAL A 520 4.19 8.78 4.97
C VAL A 520 4.90 8.61 3.64
N LYS A 521 5.70 9.61 3.21
CA LYS A 521 6.54 9.52 2.00
C LYS A 521 7.54 8.37 2.06
N GLN A 522 8.13 8.12 3.23
CA GLN A 522 9.05 7.00 3.42
C GLN A 522 8.37 5.63 3.35
N ALA A 523 7.11 5.54 3.77
CA ALA A 523 6.34 4.30 3.78
C ALA A 523 5.65 4.01 2.44
N ALA A 524 5.54 4.99 1.54
CA ALA A 524 4.88 4.86 0.25
C ALA A 524 5.79 4.27 -0.83
N ASP A 525 5.20 3.56 -1.78
CA ASP A 525 5.90 3.02 -2.95
C ASP A 525 6.25 4.14 -3.95
N TYR A 526 5.37 5.15 -4.08
CA TYR A 526 5.53 6.29 -4.98
C TYR A 526 5.16 7.60 -4.28
N VAL A 527 5.83 8.69 -4.64
CA VAL A 527 5.47 10.05 -4.21
C VAL A 527 5.02 10.84 -5.43
N THR A 528 3.77 11.28 -5.43
CA THR A 528 3.19 12.09 -6.51
C THR A 528 3.35 13.59 -6.24
N LEU A 529 2.75 14.42 -7.08
CA LEU A 529 2.67 15.87 -6.90
C LEU A 529 1.85 16.23 -5.66
N SER A 530 1.85 17.50 -5.23
CA SER A 530 1.04 17.96 -4.11
C SER A 530 -0.45 18.02 -4.49
N HIS A 531 -1.31 18.16 -3.47
CA HIS A 531 -2.75 18.33 -3.66
C HIS A 531 -3.12 19.62 -4.42
N ASN A 532 -2.26 20.64 -4.41
CA ASN A 532 -2.42 21.87 -5.19
C ASN A 532 -1.92 21.75 -6.64
N GLU A 533 -1.27 20.62 -6.98
CA GLU A 533 -0.66 20.36 -8.29
C GLU A 533 -1.30 19.15 -8.98
N ASP A 534 -2.55 18.84 -8.68
CA ASP A 534 -3.30 17.70 -9.25
C ASP A 534 -2.63 16.34 -9.03
N GLY A 535 -2.04 16.10 -7.86
CA GLY A 535 -1.31 14.88 -7.57
C GLY A 535 -2.11 13.59 -7.79
N VAL A 536 -3.43 13.60 -7.51
CA VAL A 536 -4.34 12.47 -7.76
C VAL A 536 -4.52 12.22 -9.26
N ALA A 537 -4.73 13.27 -10.05
CA ALA A 537 -4.85 13.16 -11.50
C ALA A 537 -3.54 12.64 -12.13
N ASN A 538 -2.38 13.08 -11.60
CA ASN A 538 -1.08 12.58 -12.01
C ASN A 538 -0.95 11.05 -11.81
N VAL A 539 -1.37 10.52 -10.66
CA VAL A 539 -1.36 9.08 -10.35
C VAL A 539 -2.22 8.30 -11.35
N ILE A 540 -3.46 8.75 -11.56
CA ILE A 540 -4.39 8.07 -12.48
C ILE A 540 -3.86 8.07 -13.91
N ASN A 541 -3.34 9.20 -14.38
CA ASN A 541 -2.76 9.31 -15.73
C ASN A 541 -1.51 8.44 -15.90
N LYS A 542 -0.70 8.33 -14.85
CA LYS A 542 0.54 7.55 -14.89
C LYS A 542 0.28 6.05 -14.87
N PHE A 543 -0.61 5.56 -13.99
CA PHE A 543 -0.74 4.15 -13.65
C PHE A 543 -2.06 3.48 -14.06
N MET A 544 -3.08 4.27 -14.43
CA MET A 544 -4.41 3.75 -14.76
C MET A 544 -4.92 4.21 -16.14
N THR A 545 -4.04 4.79 -16.98
CA THR A 545 -4.41 5.27 -18.31
C THR A 545 -3.62 4.56 -19.40
N PRO A 546 -4.28 3.94 -20.41
CA PRO A 546 -3.61 3.29 -21.52
C PRO A 546 -2.67 4.26 -22.27
N ALA A 547 -1.53 3.76 -22.76
CA ALA A 547 -0.53 4.57 -23.47
C ALA A 547 -1.10 5.27 -24.73
N SER A 548 -2.10 4.68 -25.39
CA SER A 548 -2.78 5.31 -26.53
C SER A 548 -3.53 6.59 -26.14
N LYS A 549 -4.18 6.60 -24.98
CA LYS A 549 -4.90 7.78 -24.47
C LYS A 549 -4.00 8.84 -23.85
N LYS A 550 -2.82 8.47 -23.35
CA LYS A 550 -1.84 9.45 -22.86
C LYS A 550 -1.44 10.42 -23.96
N LYS A 551 -1.16 9.92 -25.17
CA LYS A 551 -0.83 10.74 -26.34
C LYS A 551 -1.96 11.68 -26.76
N GLU A 552 -3.22 11.17 -26.78
CA GLU A 552 -4.39 12.00 -27.07
C GLU A 552 -4.59 13.13 -26.04
N ASN A 553 -4.37 12.84 -24.76
CA ASN A 553 -4.48 13.84 -23.69
C ASN A 553 -3.32 14.86 -23.72
N GLU A 554 -2.12 14.46 -24.07
CA GLU A 554 -0.96 15.35 -24.23
C GLU A 554 -1.13 16.26 -25.44
N GLU A 555 -1.60 15.73 -26.58
CA GLU A 555 -1.92 16.51 -27.80
C GLU A 555 -3.08 17.50 -27.53
N ALA A 556 -4.11 17.09 -26.81
CA ALA A 556 -5.23 17.95 -26.44
C ALA A 556 -4.84 19.04 -25.42
N ALA A 557 -3.92 18.75 -24.50
CA ALA A 557 -3.38 19.73 -23.56
C ALA A 557 -2.52 20.77 -24.28
N GLN A 558 -1.69 20.34 -25.23
CA GLN A 558 -0.84 21.20 -26.04
C GLN A 558 -1.66 22.12 -26.93
N ASP A 559 -2.71 21.58 -27.59
CA ASP A 559 -3.69 22.35 -28.37
C ASP A 559 -4.46 23.40 -27.54
N SER A 560 -4.72 23.10 -26.26
CA SER A 560 -5.41 24.04 -25.36
C SER A 560 -4.48 25.14 -24.83
N GLU A 561 -3.21 24.86 -24.61
CA GLU A 561 -2.18 25.87 -24.26
C GLU A 561 -1.88 26.78 -25.45
N ASP A 562 -1.75 26.22 -26.65
CA ASP A 562 -1.56 26.99 -27.88
C ASP A 562 -2.74 27.93 -28.15
N LYS A 563 -3.98 27.46 -27.92
CA LYS A 563 -5.20 28.30 -28.04
C LYS A 563 -5.26 29.40 -26.97
N LYS A 564 -4.80 29.14 -25.76
CA LYS A 564 -4.71 30.18 -24.70
C LYS A 564 -3.62 31.22 -25.03
N THR A 565 -2.50 30.78 -25.53
CA THR A 565 -1.40 31.68 -25.95
C THR A 565 -1.82 32.57 -27.11
N VAL A 566 -2.47 32.01 -28.13
CA VAL A 566 -3.02 32.76 -29.28
C VAL A 566 -4.10 33.76 -28.81
N ASN A 567 -4.96 33.40 -27.85
CA ASN A 567 -5.97 34.32 -27.31
C ASN A 567 -5.36 35.46 -26.50
N ILE A 568 -4.27 35.21 -25.74
CA ILE A 568 -3.55 36.25 -25.01
C ILE A 568 -2.81 37.18 -25.97
N GLU A 569 -2.17 36.65 -27.01
CA GLU A 569 -1.53 37.45 -28.05
C GLU A 569 -2.54 38.30 -28.81
N THR A 570 -3.71 37.76 -29.14
CA THR A 570 -4.81 38.49 -29.81
C THR A 570 -5.36 39.61 -28.90
N GLN A 571 -5.57 39.34 -27.61
CA GLN A 571 -6.03 40.38 -26.66
C GLN A 571 -4.98 41.48 -26.43
N ASN A 572 -3.69 41.12 -26.40
CA ASN A 572 -2.60 42.09 -26.30
C ASN A 572 -2.50 42.95 -27.56
N ALA A 573 -2.63 42.35 -28.76
CA ALA A 573 -2.66 43.10 -30.01
C ALA A 573 -3.86 44.01 -30.16
N GLU A 574 -5.06 43.62 -29.64
CA GLU A 574 -6.25 44.48 -29.57
C GLU A 574 -6.08 45.61 -28.53
N ALA A 575 -5.38 45.38 -27.42
CA ALA A 575 -5.08 46.39 -26.43
C ALA A 575 -4.05 47.41 -26.97
N GLU A 576 -3.01 46.97 -27.66
CA GLU A 576 -2.03 47.86 -28.30
C GLU A 576 -2.69 48.72 -29.41
N ASN A 577 -3.57 48.13 -30.25
CA ASN A 577 -4.31 48.90 -31.26
C ASN A 577 -5.23 49.94 -30.64
N ARG A 578 -5.90 49.68 -29.48
CA ARG A 578 -6.70 50.67 -28.76
C ARG A 578 -5.87 51.80 -28.15
N GLU A 579 -4.65 51.51 -27.68
CA GLU A 579 -3.72 52.55 -27.21
C GLU A 579 -3.21 53.43 -28.37
N VAL A 580 -2.96 52.87 -29.53
CA VAL A 580 -2.56 53.64 -30.74
C VAL A 580 -3.74 54.52 -31.23
N GLU A 581 -4.98 54.00 -31.30
CA GLU A 581 -6.17 54.77 -31.68
C GLU A 581 -6.45 55.91 -30.67
N ASN A 582 -6.29 55.65 -29.35
CA ASN A 582 -6.44 56.69 -28.33
C ASN A 582 -5.35 57.78 -28.42
N THR A 583 -4.13 57.41 -28.80
CA THR A 583 -3.01 58.36 -28.96
C THR A 583 -3.19 59.21 -30.24
N GLU A 584 -3.70 58.62 -31.34
CA GLU A 584 -4.06 59.36 -32.55
C GLU A 584 -5.28 60.28 -32.33
N ALA A 585 -6.30 59.89 -31.57
CA ALA A 585 -7.43 60.69 -31.21
C ALA A 585 -7.01 61.91 -30.37
N GLN A 586 -6.14 61.71 -29.37
CA GLN A 586 -5.59 62.82 -28.56
C GLN A 586 -4.68 63.76 -29.35
N SER A 587 -3.95 63.24 -30.35
CA SER A 587 -3.13 64.08 -31.22
C SER A 587 -3.99 64.94 -32.18
N THR A 588 -5.15 64.42 -32.58
CA THR A 588 -6.12 65.13 -33.45
C THR A 588 -6.91 66.21 -32.68
N GLU A 589 -7.30 65.94 -31.43
CA GLU A 589 -7.91 66.93 -30.52
C GLU A 589 -6.94 68.07 -30.18
N ASN A 590 -5.66 67.79 -29.93
CA ASN A 590 -4.66 68.80 -29.66
C ASN A 590 -4.38 69.68 -30.90
N LYS A 591 -4.44 69.14 -32.12
CA LYS A 591 -4.32 69.92 -33.36
C LYS A 591 -5.55 70.85 -33.57
N THR A 592 -6.74 70.37 -33.22
CA THR A 592 -7.99 71.16 -33.34
C THR A 592 -8.03 72.30 -32.32
N VAL A 593 -7.53 72.07 -31.11
CA VAL A 593 -7.41 73.12 -30.06
C VAL A 593 -6.33 74.17 -30.39
N THR A 594 -5.25 73.77 -31.08
CA THR A 594 -4.20 74.73 -31.51
C THR A 594 -4.69 75.61 -32.64
N LEU A 595 -5.41 75.08 -33.64
CA LEU A 595 -6.03 75.85 -34.73
C LEU A 595 -7.14 76.80 -34.26
N SER A 596 -7.86 76.45 -33.20
CA SER A 596 -8.90 77.39 -32.60
C SER A 596 -8.29 78.49 -31.75
N LYS A 597 -7.03 78.35 -31.27
CA LYS A 597 -6.30 79.39 -30.56
C LYS A 597 -5.61 80.39 -31.53
N GLU A 598 -5.10 79.96 -32.66
CA GLU A 598 -4.52 80.81 -33.69
C GLU A 598 -5.60 81.74 -34.36
N ASN A 599 -6.85 81.25 -34.48
CA ASN A 599 -7.94 82.07 -35.02
C ASN A 599 -8.60 83.01 -34.00
N ALA A 600 -8.22 83.01 -32.74
CA ALA A 600 -8.74 83.92 -31.67
C ALA A 600 -7.81 85.14 -31.37
N GLU A 601 -6.56 85.10 -31.84
CA GLU A 601 -5.59 86.21 -31.64
C GLU A 601 -5.56 87.19 -32.81
N ASP A 602 -6.32 86.98 -33.92
CA ASP A 602 -6.29 87.89 -35.09
C ASP A 602 -7.53 88.82 -35.18
N THR A 603 -8.31 89.05 -34.09
CA THR A 603 -9.51 89.90 -34.15
C THR A 603 -9.55 91.04 -33.09
N ASP A 604 -8.45 91.40 -32.44
CA ASP A 604 -8.43 92.50 -31.45
C ASP A 604 -7.31 93.57 -31.70
N GLU A 605 -7.07 93.91 -32.97
CA GLU A 605 -6.40 95.21 -33.31
C GLU A 605 -7.17 95.93 -34.42
N GLU A 606 -8.26 96.59 -34.09
CA GLU A 606 -8.78 97.80 -34.70
C GLU A 606 -10.02 98.23 -33.90
N LYS A 607 -9.84 99.17 -32.91
CA LYS A 607 -10.59 100.43 -32.68
C LYS A 607 -10.33 101.03 -31.28
N PHE A 608 -9.67 102.18 -31.34
CA PHE A 608 -9.53 103.25 -30.34
C PHE A 608 -8.83 102.92 -29.04
#